data_b8d5d23f91e7c14ae945b34d57a35840
#
_entry.id   b8d5d23f91e7c14ae945b34d57a35840
#
_cell.length_a   1.000
_cell.length_b   1.000
_cell.length_c   1.000
_cell.angle_alpha   90.00
_cell.angle_beta   90.00
_cell.angle_gamma   90.00
#
_symmetry.space_group_name_H-M   'P 1'
#
loop_
_entity.id
_entity.type
_entity.pdbx_description
1 polymer ?
#
loop_
_entity_poly.entity_id
_entity_poly.type
_entity_poly.pdbx_seq_one_letter_code
_entity_poly.pdbx_strand_id
1 'polypeptide(L)'
;MLEIRYADEVLRTLRRLNKRNLIRHKIEELAADPKSLRSNVTRLQGRPESRLRVQDWRVIYRIEGNILWIDNILPRGSAYEVN
;
A
#
# COMPACT_ATOMS: atom_id res chain seq x y z
N MET A 1 1.42 16.81 -1.36
CA MET A 1 2.08 15.49 -1.37
C MET A 1 2.16 14.94 0.04
N LEU A 2 1.78 13.69 0.22
CA LEU A 2 1.86 13.06 1.53
C LEU A 2 3.29 12.61 1.84
N GLU A 3 3.65 12.64 3.11
CA GLU A 3 4.91 12.06 3.57
C GLU A 3 4.72 10.55 3.68
N ILE A 4 5.65 9.77 3.13
CA ILE A 4 5.55 8.31 3.13
C ILE A 4 6.35 7.75 4.29
N ARG A 5 5.73 6.85 5.07
CA ARG A 5 6.40 6.12 6.13
C ARG A 5 6.13 4.63 6.00
N TYR A 6 7.17 3.85 6.08
CA TYR A 6 7.10 2.39 5.94
C TYR A 6 7.30 1.75 7.30
N ALA A 7 6.44 0.78 7.64
CA ALA A 7 6.70 -0.07 8.80
C ALA A 7 7.99 -0.86 8.58
N ASP A 8 8.71 -1.18 9.65
CA ASP A 8 9.99 -1.88 9.53
C ASP A 8 9.86 -3.20 8.78
N GLU A 9 8.80 -3.95 9.05
CA GLU A 9 8.56 -5.22 8.34
C GLU A 9 8.36 -5.01 6.85
N VAL A 10 7.72 -3.91 6.48
CA VAL A 10 7.49 -3.59 5.07
C VAL A 10 8.80 -3.35 4.36
N LEU A 11 9.72 -2.62 4.99
CA LEU A 11 11.04 -2.40 4.40
C LEU A 11 11.79 -3.70 4.19
N ARG A 12 11.72 -4.62 5.15
CA ARG A 12 12.35 -5.93 5.01
C ARG A 12 11.73 -6.74 3.88
N THR A 13 10.40 -6.69 3.77
CA THR A 13 9.70 -7.38 2.69
C THR A 13 10.10 -6.83 1.33
N LEU A 14 10.12 -5.50 1.20
CA LEU A 14 10.47 -4.85 -0.06
C LEU A 14 11.85 -5.25 -0.57
N ARG A 15 12.81 -5.40 0.33
CA ARG A 15 14.18 -5.77 -0.06
C ARG A 15 14.25 -7.11 -0.79
N ARG A 16 13.29 -7.99 -0.52
CA ARG A 16 13.26 -9.35 -1.10
C ARG A 16 12.44 -9.45 -2.37
N LEU A 17 11.69 -8.41 -2.71
CA LEU A 17 10.74 -8.48 -3.82
C LEU A 17 11.38 -8.05 -5.13
N ASN A 18 11.17 -8.85 -6.17
CA ASN A 18 11.59 -8.49 -7.53
C ASN A 18 10.84 -7.25 -8.02
N LYS A 19 9.61 -7.06 -7.55
CA LYS A 19 8.76 -5.96 -7.98
C LYS A 19 8.85 -4.73 -7.07
N ARG A 20 9.89 -4.64 -6.24
CA ARG A 20 9.99 -3.55 -5.25
C ARG A 20 9.97 -2.16 -5.90
N ASN A 21 10.60 -2.01 -7.05
CA ASN A 21 10.64 -0.70 -7.72
C ASN A 21 9.26 -0.31 -8.24
N LEU A 22 8.51 -1.26 -8.79
CA LEU A 22 7.14 -1.01 -9.24
C LEU A 22 6.24 -0.65 -8.05
N ILE A 23 6.35 -1.40 -6.96
CA ILE A 23 5.55 -1.16 -5.77
C ILE A 23 5.85 0.22 -5.19
N ARG A 24 7.13 0.56 -5.05
CA ARG A 24 7.54 1.88 -4.55
C ARG A 24 7.03 3.01 -5.44
N HIS A 25 7.13 2.82 -6.74
CA HIS A 25 6.65 3.82 -7.69
C HIS A 25 5.16 4.07 -7.51
N LYS A 26 4.38 3.01 -7.35
CA LYS A 26 2.93 3.14 -7.13
C LYS A 26 2.61 3.80 -5.78
N ILE A 27 3.38 3.50 -4.75
CA ILE A 27 3.22 4.16 -3.45
C ILE A 27 3.51 5.66 -3.56
N GLU A 28 4.57 6.02 -4.29
CA GLU A 28 4.92 7.42 -4.50
C GLU A 28 3.85 8.15 -5.32
N GLU A 29 3.30 7.47 -6.31
CA GLU A 29 2.20 8.00 -7.10
C GLU A 29 0.97 8.25 -6.22
N LEU A 30 0.67 7.31 -5.33
CA LEU A 30 -0.43 7.45 -4.37
C LEU A 30 -0.19 8.64 -3.43
N ALA A 31 1.05 8.82 -2.95
CA ALA A 31 1.39 9.93 -2.07
C ALA A 31 1.25 11.28 -2.78
N ALA A 32 1.60 11.33 -4.05
CA ALA A 32 1.52 12.56 -4.84
C ALA A 32 0.07 12.95 -5.11
N ASP A 33 -0.78 11.97 -5.42
CA ASP A 33 -2.19 12.20 -5.70
C ASP A 33 -3.00 10.95 -5.32
N PRO A 34 -3.57 10.93 -4.10
CA PRO A 34 -4.32 9.75 -3.65
C PRO A 34 -5.50 9.38 -4.55
N LYS A 35 -6.02 10.32 -5.32
CA LYS A 35 -7.17 10.05 -6.20
C LYS A 35 -6.76 9.42 -7.52
N SER A 36 -5.49 9.51 -7.89
CA SER A 36 -5.03 9.03 -9.20
C SER A 36 -5.12 7.51 -9.34
N LEU A 37 -5.10 6.78 -8.22
CA LEU A 37 -5.15 5.33 -8.21
C LEU A 37 -6.47 4.78 -7.68
N ARG A 38 -7.53 5.58 -7.75
CA ARG A 38 -8.84 5.22 -7.18
C ARG A 38 -9.33 3.85 -7.65
N SER A 39 -9.14 3.51 -8.91
CA SER A 39 -9.61 2.24 -9.45
C SER A 39 -8.84 1.03 -8.91
N ASN A 40 -7.68 1.27 -8.31
CA ASN A 40 -6.84 0.21 -7.74
C ASN A 40 -6.92 0.14 -6.22
N VAL A 41 -7.77 0.98 -5.61
CA VAL A 41 -7.85 1.09 -4.15
C VAL A 41 -9.20 0.59 -3.67
N THR A 42 -9.18 -0.21 -2.60
CA THR A 42 -10.37 -0.69 -1.91
C THR A 42 -10.21 -0.40 -0.42
N ARG A 43 -11.21 0.21 0.19
CA ARG A 43 -11.21 0.40 1.64
C ARG A 43 -11.52 -0.92 2.33
N LEU A 44 -10.78 -1.23 3.39
CA LEU A 44 -11.02 -2.43 4.17
C LEU A 44 -12.19 -2.18 5.12
N GLN A 45 -13.16 -3.06 5.07
CA GLN A 45 -14.39 -2.88 5.83
C GLN A 45 -14.13 -3.00 7.33
N GLY A 46 -14.64 -2.02 8.12
CA GLY A 46 -14.46 -2.02 9.56
C GLY A 46 -13.06 -1.69 10.04
N ARG A 47 -12.20 -1.19 9.17
CA ARG A 47 -10.79 -0.91 9.48
C ARG A 47 -10.38 0.44 8.89
N PRO A 48 -9.40 1.13 9.49
CA PRO A 48 -8.92 2.39 8.95
C PRO A 48 -8.05 2.23 7.70
N GLU A 49 -7.56 1.02 7.44
CA GLU A 49 -6.66 0.79 6.30
C GLU A 49 -7.43 0.68 4.99
N SER A 50 -6.70 0.95 3.91
CA SER A 50 -7.13 0.69 2.55
C SER A 50 -6.13 -0.26 1.89
N ARG A 51 -6.54 -0.84 0.77
CA ARG A 51 -5.73 -1.79 0.03
C ARG A 51 -5.49 -1.26 -1.37
N LEU A 52 -4.21 -1.13 -1.74
CA LEU A 52 -3.81 -0.75 -3.09
C LEU A 52 -3.33 -1.99 -3.84
N ARG A 53 -3.96 -2.28 -4.96
CA ARG A 53 -3.55 -3.38 -5.82
C ARG A 53 -2.41 -2.96 -6.73
N VAL A 54 -1.31 -3.70 -6.68
CA VAL A 54 -0.16 -3.51 -7.56
C VAL A 54 0.20 -4.88 -8.13
N GLN A 55 -0.39 -5.24 -9.27
CA GLN A 55 -0.26 -6.55 -9.90
C GLN A 55 -0.64 -7.67 -8.90
N ASP A 56 0.28 -8.59 -8.61
CA ASP A 56 0.01 -9.69 -7.68
C ASP A 56 0.26 -9.32 -6.22
N TRP A 57 0.48 -8.05 -5.94
CA TRP A 57 0.77 -7.57 -4.60
C TRP A 57 -0.33 -6.65 -4.09
N ARG A 58 -0.51 -6.65 -2.78
CA ARG A 58 -1.47 -5.79 -2.10
C ARG A 58 -0.75 -4.96 -1.07
N VAL A 59 -0.86 -3.65 -1.19
CA VAL A 59 -0.25 -2.70 -0.26
C VAL A 59 -1.33 -2.23 0.69
N ILE A 60 -1.15 -2.52 1.96
CA ILE A 60 -2.08 -2.11 3.02
C ILE A 60 -1.56 -0.80 3.59
N TYR A 61 -2.38 0.23 3.53
CA TYR A 61 -1.97 1.57 3.95
C TYR A 61 -3.09 2.29 4.66
N ARG A 62 -2.73 3.35 5.35
CA ARG A 62 -3.68 4.29 5.95
C ARG A 62 -3.09 5.69 5.83
N ILE A 63 -3.97 6.68 5.81
CA ILE A 63 -3.55 8.07 5.75
C ILE A 63 -3.99 8.73 7.04
N GLU A 64 -3.03 9.32 7.76
CA GLU A 64 -3.29 10.07 8.99
C GLU A 64 -2.66 11.44 8.84
N GLY A 65 -3.52 12.47 8.78
CA GLY A 65 -3.04 13.83 8.52
C GLY A 65 -2.32 13.89 7.18
N ASN A 66 -1.06 14.27 7.20
CA ASN A 66 -0.24 14.40 6.00
C ASN A 66 0.69 13.18 5.80
N ILE A 67 0.43 12.09 6.49
CA ILE A 67 1.32 10.92 6.44
C ILE A 67 0.59 9.74 5.82
N LEU A 68 1.27 9.14 4.84
CA LEU A 68 0.85 7.88 4.22
C LEU A 68 1.67 6.76 4.87
N TRP A 69 1.01 5.98 5.72
CA TRP A 69 1.63 4.84 6.39
C TRP A 69 1.45 3.59 5.55
N ILE A 70 2.56 2.94 5.25
CA ILE A 70 2.52 1.63 4.58
C ILE A 70 2.66 0.57 5.67
N ASP A 71 1.54 -0.08 5.97
CA ASP A 71 1.46 -0.99 7.11
C ASP A 71 1.82 -2.42 6.74
N ASN A 72 1.58 -2.82 5.49
CA ASN A 72 1.91 -4.19 5.07
C ASN A 72 1.96 -4.29 3.55
N ILE A 73 2.70 -5.29 3.07
CA ILE A 73 2.72 -5.67 1.66
C ILE A 73 2.51 -7.18 1.61
N LEU A 74 1.45 -7.60 0.96
CA LEU A 74 1.01 -8.99 0.97
C LEU A 74 0.83 -9.51 -0.45
N PRO A 75 1.06 -10.79 -0.67
CA PRO A 75 0.77 -11.38 -1.97
C PRO A 75 -0.75 -11.49 -2.16
N ARG A 76 -1.15 -11.55 -3.42
CA ARG A 76 -2.53 -11.82 -3.80
C ARG A 76 -3.01 -13.10 -3.12
N GLY A 77 -4.26 -13.08 -2.64
CA GLY A 77 -4.84 -14.23 -1.98
C GLY A 77 -4.53 -14.33 -0.51
N SER A 78 -3.93 -13.28 0.07
CA SER A 78 -3.70 -13.24 1.51
C SER A 78 -5.00 -13.04 2.28
N ALA A 79 -4.95 -13.21 3.62
CA ALA A 79 -6.12 -13.08 4.48
C ALA A 79 -6.80 -11.73 4.37
N TYR A 80 -6.07 -10.67 4.06
CA TYR A 80 -6.64 -9.33 3.95
C TYR A 80 -7.56 -9.15 2.75
N GLU A 81 -7.46 -10.03 1.76
CA GLU A 81 -8.29 -9.93 0.57
C GLU A 81 -9.66 -10.57 0.73
N VAL A 82 -9.86 -11.33 1.80
CA VAL A 82 -11.09 -12.07 2.03
C VAL A 82 -12.16 -11.21 2.70
N ASN A 83 -11.79 -10.05 3.21
CA ASN A 83 -12.71 -9.17 3.92
C ASN A 83 -13.59 -8.37 2.97
#